data_1def6ae45d6e34c2e21ed2558a59ca4d
#
_entry.id   1def6ae45d6e34c2e21ed2558a59ca4d
#
_cell.length_a   1.000
_cell.length_b   1.000
_cell.length_c   1.000
_cell.angle_alpha   90.00
_cell.angle_beta   90.00
_cell.angle_gamma   90.00
#
_symmetry.space_group_name_H-M   'P 1'
#
loop_
_entity.id
_entity.type
_entity.pdbx_description
1 polymer ?
#
loop_
_entity_poly.entity_id
_entity_poly.type
_entity_poly.pdbx_seq_one_letter_code
_entity_poly.pdbx_strand_id
1 'polypeptide(L)'
;MTNFFFILASNLALTSLVYTADTQLQEILNSFIQRYVFVTEEDTTQDEHSKIEDLHKKRNFLASFCKLIVYNIIPVQCGSDVFKHYVKYYNQFGDIIKHTVGKTREINKTSCAITMVNSLITLFQQLQRENHRINKQSEEYLNIKELAKRFALSFGLDAVRNREAITVLHRDGIRFAVNPIENIDDPTGPPPNILFLDIILEFTNKLLKQDKRLVLQFLDRKIHAGMPSSRGEDWQPLVSYRNTLIQGEADQPPTTSRRAYRARKKDLEEEHMDEDE
;
A
#
# COMPACT_ATOMS: atom_id res chain seq x y z
N MET A 1 -22.19 11.87 8.91
CA MET A 1 -22.03 12.83 7.79
C MET A 1 -21.45 12.21 6.51
N THR A 2 -20.76 11.09 6.57
CA THR A 2 -20.22 10.35 5.40
C THR A 2 -21.28 9.82 4.43
N ASN A 3 -22.51 9.60 4.88
CA ASN A 3 -23.61 9.10 4.04
C ASN A 3 -24.17 10.14 3.04
N PHE A 4 -24.05 11.42 3.31
CA PHE A 4 -24.72 12.45 2.48
C PHE A 4 -24.07 12.59 1.09
N PHE A 5 -22.73 12.57 1.02
CA PHE A 5 -22.02 12.66 -0.27
C PHE A 5 -22.20 11.38 -1.10
N PHE A 6 -22.23 10.23 -0.45
CA PHE A 6 -22.49 8.94 -1.11
C PHE A 6 -23.94 8.87 -1.64
N ILE A 7 -24.91 9.42 -0.89
CA ILE A 7 -26.32 9.51 -1.31
C ILE A 7 -26.46 10.46 -2.49
N LEU A 8 -25.77 11.61 -2.49
CA LEU A 8 -25.77 12.56 -3.61
C LEU A 8 -25.15 11.93 -4.87
N ALA A 9 -24.03 11.25 -4.75
CA ALA A 9 -23.33 10.63 -5.88
C ALA A 9 -24.06 9.39 -6.44
N SER A 10 -24.86 8.70 -5.63
CA SER A 10 -25.63 7.53 -6.05
C SER A 10 -27.00 7.87 -6.65
N ASN A 11 -27.46 9.12 -6.52
CA ASN A 11 -28.73 9.57 -7.08
C ASN A 11 -28.50 10.40 -8.35
N LEU A 12 -28.89 9.84 -9.51
CA LEU A 12 -28.69 10.47 -10.82
C LEU A 12 -29.24 11.91 -10.89
N ALA A 13 -30.35 12.19 -10.19
CA ALA A 13 -30.96 13.51 -10.14
C ALA A 13 -30.12 14.55 -9.35
N LEU A 14 -29.23 14.09 -8.47
CA LEU A 14 -28.43 14.94 -7.60
C LEU A 14 -26.95 15.01 -8.04
N THR A 15 -26.54 14.29 -9.09
CA THR A 15 -25.16 14.31 -9.60
C THR A 15 -24.71 15.69 -10.04
N SER A 16 -25.61 16.53 -10.53
CA SER A 16 -25.29 17.92 -10.91
C SER A 16 -24.94 18.84 -9.71
N LEU A 17 -25.28 18.41 -8.49
CA LEU A 17 -24.94 19.13 -7.25
C LEU A 17 -23.60 18.70 -6.64
N VAL A 18 -22.98 17.66 -7.19
CA VAL A 18 -21.68 17.18 -6.73
C VAL A 18 -20.59 18.05 -7.33
N TYR A 19 -19.98 18.88 -6.49
CA TYR A 19 -18.81 19.66 -6.89
C TYR A 19 -17.56 18.76 -6.93
N THR A 20 -16.84 18.82 -8.02
CA THR A 20 -15.51 18.23 -8.15
C THR A 20 -14.53 19.33 -8.52
N ALA A 21 -13.50 19.53 -7.72
CA ALA A 21 -12.47 20.51 -8.00
C ALA A 21 -11.77 20.17 -9.32
N ASP A 22 -11.51 21.17 -10.16
CA ASP A 22 -10.71 20.99 -11.36
C ASP A 22 -9.24 20.70 -11.03
N THR A 23 -8.49 20.19 -12.01
CA THR A 23 -7.10 19.82 -11.84
C THR A 23 -6.21 20.97 -11.39
N GLN A 24 -6.47 22.16 -11.91
CA GLN A 24 -5.70 23.36 -11.57
C GLN A 24 -5.87 23.74 -10.09
N LEU A 25 -7.09 23.71 -9.56
CA LEU A 25 -7.36 23.97 -8.15
C LEU A 25 -6.73 22.87 -7.26
N GLN A 26 -6.80 21.59 -7.67
CA GLN A 26 -6.14 20.49 -6.96
C GLN A 26 -4.63 20.72 -6.84
N GLU A 27 -3.96 21.11 -7.94
CA GLU A 27 -2.52 21.39 -7.97
C GLU A 27 -2.15 22.61 -7.12
N ILE A 28 -2.94 23.68 -7.17
CA ILE A 28 -2.72 24.89 -6.35
C ILE A 28 -2.82 24.53 -4.86
N LEU A 29 -3.88 23.82 -4.46
CA LEU A 29 -4.08 23.42 -3.07
C LEU A 29 -2.97 22.48 -2.59
N ASN A 30 -2.59 21.48 -3.40
CA ASN A 30 -1.50 20.58 -3.06
C ASN A 30 -0.17 21.33 -2.93
N SER A 31 0.15 22.18 -3.89
CA SER A 31 1.37 23.01 -3.86
C SER A 31 1.41 23.92 -2.62
N PHE A 32 0.30 24.53 -2.24
CA PHE A 32 0.20 25.32 -1.02
C PHE A 32 0.54 24.46 0.22
N ILE A 33 -0.07 23.28 0.36
CA ILE A 33 0.18 22.39 1.48
C ILE A 33 1.66 21.95 1.52
N GLN A 34 2.24 21.58 0.37
CA GLN A 34 3.64 21.15 0.32
C GLN A 34 4.60 22.28 0.71
N ARG A 35 4.34 23.50 0.26
CA ARG A 35 5.23 24.65 0.48
C ARG A 35 5.04 25.33 1.82
N TYR A 36 3.85 25.28 2.41
CA TYR A 36 3.56 25.99 3.65
C TYR A 36 3.54 25.08 4.88
N VAL A 37 3.02 23.86 4.75
CA VAL A 37 2.86 22.94 5.90
C VAL A 37 4.09 22.07 6.08
N PHE A 38 4.56 21.43 5.01
CA PHE A 38 5.66 20.46 5.07
C PHE A 38 7.02 21.08 4.79
N VAL A 39 7.30 22.19 5.42
CA VAL A 39 8.60 22.88 5.35
C VAL A 39 9.43 22.45 6.54
N THR A 40 10.71 22.12 6.29
CA THR A 40 11.70 21.99 7.36
C THR A 40 12.00 23.36 7.91
N GLU A 41 11.76 23.59 9.18
CA GLU A 41 12.10 24.85 9.83
C GLU A 41 13.63 24.94 9.86
N GLU A 42 14.20 25.86 9.09
CA GLU A 42 15.55 26.36 9.37
C GLU A 42 15.47 27.11 10.70
N ASP A 43 16.46 26.95 11.56
CA ASP A 43 16.56 27.57 12.89
C ASP A 43 16.33 29.08 12.81
N THR A 44 15.07 29.47 12.78
CA THR A 44 14.70 30.87 12.88
C THR A 44 14.72 31.27 14.35
N THR A 45 15.28 32.44 14.64
CA THR A 45 15.34 33.08 15.96
C THR A 45 13.94 33.49 16.50
N GLN A 46 12.89 32.77 16.10
CA GLN A 46 11.52 33.00 16.57
C GLN A 46 11.36 32.49 18.00
N ASP A 47 10.60 33.23 18.80
CA ASP A 47 10.22 32.82 20.15
C ASP A 47 9.32 31.57 20.13
N GLU A 48 9.30 30.82 21.21
CA GLU A 48 8.52 29.56 21.31
C GLU A 48 7.02 29.77 21.11
N HIS A 49 6.50 30.93 21.54
CA HIS A 49 5.08 31.23 21.37
C HIS A 49 4.69 31.37 19.89
N SER A 50 5.53 32.07 19.12
CA SER A 50 5.35 32.21 17.67
C SER A 50 5.42 30.88 16.92
N LYS A 51 6.35 29.99 17.34
CA LYS A 51 6.46 28.61 16.77
C LYS A 51 5.21 27.78 17.04
N ILE A 52 4.65 27.86 18.25
CA ILE A 52 3.40 27.15 18.60
C ILE A 52 2.24 27.66 17.77
N GLU A 53 2.10 28.99 17.62
CA GLU A 53 1.05 29.60 16.84
C GLU A 53 1.14 29.20 15.35
N ASP A 54 2.33 29.20 14.77
CA ASP A 54 2.57 28.76 13.39
C ASP A 54 2.24 27.27 13.21
N LEU A 55 2.63 26.41 14.14
CA LEU A 55 2.26 25.01 14.13
C LEU A 55 0.73 24.84 14.16
N HIS A 56 0.01 25.59 14.97
CA HIS A 56 -1.45 25.55 15.00
C HIS A 56 -2.08 25.95 13.66
N LYS A 57 -1.55 27.00 13.00
CA LYS A 57 -1.98 27.42 11.66
C LYS A 57 -1.74 26.31 10.63
N LYS A 58 -0.53 25.74 10.59
CA LYS A 58 -0.16 24.63 9.71
C LYS A 58 -1.07 23.41 9.92
N ARG A 59 -1.36 23.03 11.17
CA ARG A 59 -2.29 21.95 11.51
C ARG A 59 -3.71 22.21 10.99
N ASN A 60 -4.21 23.43 11.13
CA ASN A 60 -5.54 23.80 10.64
C ASN A 60 -5.64 23.74 9.11
N PHE A 61 -4.62 24.20 8.39
CA PHE A 61 -4.57 24.07 6.92
C PHE A 61 -4.54 22.62 6.48
N LEU A 62 -3.65 21.82 7.09
CA LEU A 62 -3.58 20.39 6.78
C LEU A 62 -4.89 19.67 7.06
N ALA A 63 -5.50 19.90 8.20
CA ALA A 63 -6.78 19.29 8.57
C ALA A 63 -7.90 19.68 7.61
N SER A 64 -7.93 20.94 7.14
CA SER A 64 -8.89 21.41 6.15
C SER A 64 -8.69 20.74 4.79
N PHE A 65 -7.45 20.64 4.32
CA PHE A 65 -7.11 19.93 3.09
C PHE A 65 -7.47 18.45 3.18
N CYS A 66 -7.14 17.78 4.28
CA CYS A 66 -7.51 16.38 4.53
C CYS A 66 -9.03 16.16 4.52
N LYS A 67 -9.82 17.11 5.01
CA LYS A 67 -11.28 17.05 4.91
C LYS A 67 -11.77 17.09 3.46
N LEU A 68 -11.15 17.88 2.58
CA LEU A 68 -11.50 17.89 1.16
C LEU A 68 -11.28 16.49 0.53
N ILE A 69 -10.20 15.81 0.91
CA ILE A 69 -9.93 14.43 0.48
C ILE A 69 -10.98 13.45 1.04
N VAL A 70 -11.25 13.51 2.35
CA VAL A 70 -12.18 12.59 3.02
C VAL A 70 -13.59 12.75 2.48
N TYR A 71 -14.01 13.98 2.16
CA TYR A 71 -15.33 14.27 1.60
C TYR A 71 -15.39 14.13 0.07
N ASN A 72 -14.29 13.67 -0.57
CA ASN A 72 -14.17 13.46 -2.01
C ASN A 72 -14.48 14.72 -2.84
N ILE A 73 -14.17 15.93 -2.30
CA ILE A 73 -14.18 17.20 -3.04
C ILE A 73 -12.96 17.25 -3.96
N ILE A 74 -11.83 16.73 -3.47
CA ILE A 74 -10.65 16.41 -4.27
C ILE A 74 -10.40 14.89 -4.23
N PRO A 75 -9.88 14.30 -5.32
CA PRO A 75 -9.65 12.87 -5.38
C PRO A 75 -8.77 12.33 -4.26
N VAL A 76 -9.05 11.13 -3.78
CA VAL A 76 -8.27 10.45 -2.72
C VAL A 76 -6.80 10.32 -3.10
N GLN A 77 -6.49 10.21 -4.38
CA GLN A 77 -5.13 10.12 -4.92
C GLN A 77 -4.27 11.35 -4.58
N CYS A 78 -4.88 12.53 -4.44
CA CYS A 78 -4.20 13.74 -3.95
C CYS A 78 -3.67 13.58 -2.51
N GLY A 79 -4.16 12.60 -1.78
CA GLY A 79 -3.66 12.24 -0.45
C GLY A 79 -2.26 11.62 -0.47
N SER A 80 -1.75 11.17 -1.62
CA SER A 80 -0.41 10.56 -1.71
C SER A 80 0.69 11.51 -1.25
N ASP A 81 0.56 12.79 -1.60
CA ASP A 81 1.50 13.84 -1.22
C ASP A 81 1.42 14.26 0.25
N VAL A 82 0.33 13.94 0.93
CA VAL A 82 0.21 14.09 2.39
C VAL A 82 0.72 12.84 3.11
N PHE A 83 0.34 11.67 2.64
CA PHE A 83 0.66 10.38 3.28
C PHE A 83 2.17 10.09 3.30
N LYS A 84 2.93 10.54 2.28
CA LYS A 84 4.39 10.40 2.24
C LYS A 84 5.09 11.07 3.43
N HIS A 85 4.47 12.07 4.05
CA HIS A 85 5.02 12.82 5.17
C HIS A 85 4.71 12.22 6.54
N TYR A 86 3.99 11.10 6.61
CA TYR A 86 3.48 10.53 7.86
C TYR A 86 4.59 10.13 8.86
N VAL A 87 5.74 9.65 8.39
CA VAL A 87 6.87 9.31 9.26
C VAL A 87 7.66 10.55 9.62
N LYS A 88 8.07 11.35 8.61
CA LYS A 88 8.92 12.54 8.80
C LYS A 88 8.31 13.57 9.76
N TYR A 89 7.00 13.81 9.65
CA TYR A 89 6.30 14.83 10.47
C TYR A 89 5.34 14.18 11.49
N TYR A 90 5.71 13.01 12.00
CA TYR A 90 4.83 12.26 12.90
C TYR A 90 4.42 13.05 14.14
N ASN A 91 5.37 13.76 14.79
CA ASN A 91 5.12 14.51 16.02
C ASN A 91 4.21 15.72 15.80
N GLN A 92 4.31 16.37 14.63
CA GLN A 92 3.54 17.57 14.32
C GLN A 92 2.15 17.26 13.75
N PHE A 93 2.06 16.29 12.84
CA PHE A 93 0.88 16.04 11.99
C PHE A 93 0.43 14.58 11.93
N GLY A 94 1.10 13.68 12.65
CA GLY A 94 0.85 12.24 12.54
C GLY A 94 -0.59 11.83 12.90
N ASP A 95 -1.22 12.50 13.83
CA ASP A 95 -2.62 12.28 14.22
C ASP A 95 -3.59 12.65 13.08
N ILE A 96 -3.38 13.78 12.40
CA ILE A 96 -4.19 14.24 11.27
C ILE A 96 -4.04 13.25 10.10
N ILE A 97 -2.80 12.90 9.76
CA ILE A 97 -2.52 11.97 8.65
C ILE A 97 -3.10 10.58 8.95
N LYS A 98 -2.89 10.05 10.15
CA LYS A 98 -3.46 8.78 10.59
C LYS A 98 -4.98 8.75 10.51
N HIS A 99 -5.63 9.83 10.97
CA HIS A 99 -7.09 9.95 10.88
C HIS A 99 -7.56 9.96 9.43
N THR A 100 -6.87 10.71 8.55
CA THR A 100 -7.19 10.81 7.13
C THR A 100 -7.06 9.46 6.44
N VAL A 101 -5.96 8.73 6.65
CA VAL A 101 -5.75 7.36 6.17
C VAL A 101 -6.87 6.43 6.63
N GLY A 102 -7.27 6.51 7.92
CA GLY A 102 -8.37 5.73 8.45
C GLY A 102 -9.70 6.02 7.76
N LYS A 103 -10.03 7.28 7.57
CA LYS A 103 -11.29 7.71 6.95
C LYS A 103 -11.36 7.40 5.46
N THR A 104 -10.30 7.66 4.71
CA THR A 104 -10.25 7.30 3.27
C THR A 104 -10.37 5.79 3.07
N ARG A 105 -9.76 4.99 3.94
CA ARG A 105 -9.90 3.52 3.92
C ARG A 105 -11.31 3.06 4.26
N GLU A 106 -12.00 3.68 5.21
CA GLU A 106 -13.40 3.37 5.53
C GLU A 106 -14.33 3.61 4.32
N ILE A 107 -14.05 4.64 3.53
CA ILE A 107 -14.86 5.04 2.37
C ILE A 107 -14.55 4.13 1.18
N ASN A 108 -13.28 4.01 0.80
CA ASN A 108 -12.84 3.19 -0.33
C ASN A 108 -11.45 2.60 -0.06
N LYS A 109 -11.43 1.33 0.34
CA LYS A 109 -10.20 0.61 0.70
C LYS A 109 -9.23 0.49 -0.47
N THR A 110 -9.73 0.22 -1.66
CA THR A 110 -8.91 0.02 -2.87
C THR A 110 -8.27 1.32 -3.31
N SER A 111 -9.03 2.42 -3.39
CA SER A 111 -8.46 3.74 -3.69
C SER A 111 -7.45 4.20 -2.65
N CYS A 112 -7.72 3.94 -1.36
CA CYS A 112 -6.78 4.24 -0.28
C CYS A 112 -5.47 3.43 -0.43
N ALA A 113 -5.56 2.14 -0.77
CA ALA A 113 -4.39 1.27 -0.99
C ALA A 113 -3.54 1.74 -2.18
N ILE A 114 -4.18 2.17 -3.28
CA ILE A 114 -3.49 2.78 -4.43
C ILE A 114 -2.78 4.07 -4.01
N THR A 115 -3.44 4.91 -3.22
CA THR A 115 -2.83 6.15 -2.70
C THR A 115 -1.63 5.88 -1.81
N MET A 116 -1.68 4.84 -0.95
CA MET A 116 -0.56 4.41 -0.12
C MET A 116 0.62 3.94 -0.96
N VAL A 117 0.41 3.08 -1.96
CA VAL A 117 1.52 2.61 -2.79
C VAL A 117 2.12 3.74 -3.62
N ASN A 118 1.31 4.68 -4.11
CA ASN A 118 1.79 5.87 -4.81
C ASN A 118 2.67 6.76 -3.91
N SER A 119 2.31 6.91 -2.63
CA SER A 119 3.15 7.63 -1.65
C SER A 119 4.52 6.98 -1.48
N LEU A 120 4.57 5.65 -1.39
CA LEU A 120 5.82 4.89 -1.28
C LEU A 120 6.64 4.98 -2.56
N ILE A 121 6.00 4.89 -3.74
CA ILE A 121 6.67 5.04 -5.05
C ILE A 121 7.28 6.43 -5.18
N THR A 122 6.55 7.48 -4.82
CA THR A 122 7.05 8.87 -4.89
C THR A 122 8.31 9.06 -4.05
N LEU A 123 8.30 8.56 -2.81
CA LEU A 123 9.48 8.64 -1.93
C LEU A 123 10.64 7.81 -2.46
N PHE A 124 10.39 6.62 -2.97
CA PHE A 124 11.42 5.76 -3.54
C PHE A 124 12.07 6.40 -4.78
N GLN A 125 11.26 6.98 -5.68
CA GLN A 125 11.76 7.70 -6.84
C GLN A 125 12.53 8.97 -6.46
N GLN A 126 12.15 9.66 -5.38
CA GLN A 126 12.90 10.79 -4.86
C GLN A 126 14.26 10.32 -4.38
N LEU A 127 14.31 9.25 -3.58
CA LEU A 127 15.56 8.66 -3.10
C LEU A 127 16.50 8.21 -4.24
N GLN A 128 15.94 7.65 -5.33
CA GLN A 128 16.71 7.28 -6.52
C GLN A 128 17.31 8.48 -7.25
N ARG A 129 16.62 9.62 -7.30
CA ARG A 129 17.14 10.84 -7.95
C ARG A 129 18.28 11.47 -7.14
N GLU A 130 18.22 11.36 -5.83
CA GLU A 130 19.23 11.91 -4.91
C GLU A 130 20.48 11.02 -4.80
N ASN A 131 20.35 9.71 -5.10
CA ASN A 131 21.40 8.73 -4.91
C ASN A 131 21.52 7.80 -6.13
N HIS A 132 22.70 7.70 -6.73
CA HIS A 132 22.97 6.76 -7.83
C HIS A 132 22.74 5.30 -7.41
N ARG A 133 23.04 4.94 -6.17
CA ARG A 133 22.76 3.61 -5.60
C ARG A 133 22.12 3.77 -4.23
N ILE A 134 20.94 3.17 -4.06
CA ILE A 134 20.22 3.23 -2.79
C ILE A 134 20.94 2.40 -1.73
N ASN A 135 21.30 3.04 -0.61
CA ASN A 135 21.79 2.36 0.57
C ASN A 135 20.60 1.88 1.42
N LYS A 136 20.47 0.56 1.61
CA LYS A 136 19.43 -0.06 2.45
C LYS A 136 19.49 0.31 3.94
N GLN A 137 20.62 0.85 4.39
CA GLN A 137 20.84 1.28 5.78
C GLN A 137 20.67 2.79 5.93
N SER A 138 20.38 3.53 4.86
CA SER A 138 20.14 4.97 4.97
C SER A 138 18.86 5.25 5.73
N GLU A 139 18.84 6.37 6.45
CA GLU A 139 17.66 6.80 7.22
C GLU A 139 16.44 6.99 6.30
N GLU A 140 16.65 7.55 5.13
CA GLU A 140 15.60 7.80 4.15
C GLU A 140 14.95 6.49 3.69
N TYR A 141 15.77 5.47 3.37
CA TYR A 141 15.23 4.16 2.99
C TYR A 141 14.49 3.47 4.14
N LEU A 142 15.03 3.53 5.36
CA LEU A 142 14.39 2.97 6.55
C LEU A 142 13.07 3.69 6.88
N ASN A 143 12.99 5.00 6.66
CA ASN A 143 11.78 5.79 6.80
C ASN A 143 10.68 5.35 5.80
N ILE A 144 11.04 5.00 4.55
CA ILE A 144 10.08 4.45 3.58
C ILE A 144 9.56 3.08 4.06
N LYS A 145 10.43 2.21 4.58
CA LYS A 145 10.01 0.93 5.15
C LYS A 145 9.11 1.10 6.38
N GLU A 146 9.43 2.02 7.26
CA GLU A 146 8.60 2.34 8.42
C GLU A 146 7.22 2.86 7.98
N LEU A 147 7.17 3.70 6.94
CA LEU A 147 5.91 4.16 6.36
C LEU A 147 5.07 2.99 5.84
N ALA A 148 5.69 2.05 5.12
CA ALA A 148 5.03 0.84 4.62
C ALA A 148 4.46 0.00 5.78
N LYS A 149 5.21 -0.20 6.87
CA LYS A 149 4.73 -0.89 8.08
C LYS A 149 3.51 -0.20 8.69
N ARG A 150 3.55 1.12 8.84
CA ARG A 150 2.42 1.90 9.39
C ARG A 150 1.17 1.78 8.51
N PHE A 151 1.34 1.81 7.19
CA PHE A 151 0.24 1.56 6.26
C PHE A 151 -0.30 0.13 6.38
N ALA A 152 0.56 -0.87 6.46
CA ALA A 152 0.15 -2.27 6.65
C ALA A 152 -0.63 -2.46 7.96
N LEU A 153 -0.18 -1.84 9.06
CA LEU A 153 -0.87 -1.87 10.36
C LEU A 153 -2.25 -1.21 10.27
N SER A 154 -2.40 -0.16 9.45
CA SER A 154 -3.68 0.54 9.32
C SER A 154 -4.81 -0.35 8.78
N PHE A 155 -4.51 -1.42 8.04
CA PHE A 155 -5.51 -2.40 7.55
C PHE A 155 -6.07 -3.30 8.66
N GLY A 156 -5.45 -3.33 9.84
CA GLY A 156 -5.89 -4.16 10.96
C GLY A 156 -5.73 -5.66 10.70
N LEU A 157 -6.59 -6.46 11.33
CA LEU A 157 -6.50 -7.93 11.31
C LEU A 157 -7.48 -8.60 10.33
N ASP A 158 -8.49 -7.89 9.83
CA ASP A 158 -9.50 -8.46 8.93
C ASP A 158 -8.97 -8.55 7.48
N ALA A 159 -8.23 -9.62 7.22
CA ALA A 159 -7.64 -9.88 5.90
C ALA A 159 -8.71 -10.10 4.82
N VAL A 160 -9.88 -10.67 5.17
CA VAL A 160 -10.96 -10.95 4.22
C VAL A 160 -11.56 -9.65 3.68
N ARG A 161 -11.86 -8.71 4.57
CA ARG A 161 -12.40 -7.40 4.18
C ARG A 161 -11.42 -6.52 3.40
N ASN A 162 -10.13 -6.74 3.58
CA ASN A 162 -9.08 -5.95 2.92
C ASN A 162 -8.48 -6.65 1.69
N ARG A 163 -8.95 -7.84 1.37
CA ARG A 163 -8.41 -8.74 0.36
C ARG A 163 -8.12 -8.06 -0.98
N GLU A 164 -9.11 -7.38 -1.55
CA GLU A 164 -8.99 -6.71 -2.83
C GLU A 164 -7.98 -5.57 -2.78
N ALA A 165 -8.09 -4.70 -1.77
CA ALA A 165 -7.22 -3.55 -1.59
C ALA A 165 -5.74 -3.96 -1.46
N ILE A 166 -5.45 -4.99 -0.66
CA ILE A 166 -4.09 -5.49 -0.48
C ILE A 166 -3.57 -6.15 -1.76
N THR A 167 -4.40 -6.89 -2.48
CA THR A 167 -4.02 -7.51 -3.76
C THR A 167 -3.68 -6.44 -4.80
N VAL A 168 -4.47 -5.36 -4.91
CA VAL A 168 -4.20 -4.24 -5.81
C VAL A 168 -2.89 -3.55 -5.44
N LEU A 169 -2.67 -3.26 -4.14
CA LEU A 169 -1.42 -2.68 -3.64
C LEU A 169 -0.19 -3.49 -4.08
N HIS A 170 -0.23 -4.81 -3.89
CA HIS A 170 0.87 -5.69 -4.32
C HIS A 170 1.07 -5.67 -5.83
N ARG A 171 -0.01 -5.70 -6.61
CA ARG A 171 0.07 -5.67 -8.08
C ARG A 171 0.68 -4.37 -8.61
N ASP A 172 0.30 -3.23 -8.04
CA ASP A 172 0.83 -1.93 -8.46
C ASP A 172 2.29 -1.77 -8.02
N GLY A 173 2.64 -2.20 -6.80
CA GLY A 173 4.02 -2.23 -6.33
C GLY A 173 4.91 -3.15 -7.16
N ILE A 174 4.44 -4.34 -7.55
CA ILE A 174 5.16 -5.24 -8.46
C ILE A 174 5.35 -4.59 -9.84
N ARG A 175 4.29 -3.97 -10.41
CA ARG A 175 4.42 -3.27 -11.69
C ARG A 175 5.52 -2.24 -11.66
N PHE A 176 5.58 -1.44 -10.60
CA PHE A 176 6.63 -0.43 -10.43
C PHE A 176 8.01 -1.08 -10.27
N ALA A 177 8.13 -2.11 -9.43
CA ALA A 177 9.40 -2.77 -9.13
C ALA A 177 10.07 -3.40 -10.36
N VAL A 178 9.27 -3.90 -11.31
CA VAL A 178 9.76 -4.58 -12.52
C VAL A 178 9.65 -3.72 -13.79
N ASN A 179 9.38 -2.44 -13.68
CA ASN A 179 9.30 -1.53 -14.82
C ASN A 179 10.28 -0.34 -14.63
N PRO A 180 11.19 -0.08 -15.57
CA PRO A 180 11.48 -0.90 -16.77
C PRO A 180 12.07 -2.27 -16.42
N ILE A 181 11.82 -3.26 -17.27
CA ILE A 181 12.36 -4.62 -17.08
C ILE A 181 13.87 -4.63 -17.36
N GLU A 182 14.28 -3.86 -18.39
CA GLU A 182 15.69 -3.74 -18.77
C GLU A 182 16.35 -2.62 -17.98
N ASN A 183 17.47 -2.94 -17.37
CA ASN A 183 18.33 -1.96 -16.75
C ASN A 183 19.31 -1.44 -17.82
N ILE A 184 19.20 -0.16 -18.19
CA ILE A 184 20.05 0.44 -19.24
C ILE A 184 21.51 0.47 -18.79
N ASP A 185 21.76 0.66 -17.48
CA ASP A 185 23.11 0.75 -16.92
C ASP A 185 23.75 -0.64 -16.71
N ASP A 186 22.93 -1.68 -16.53
CA ASP A 186 23.37 -3.07 -16.37
C ASP A 186 22.34 -4.02 -17.04
N PRO A 187 22.52 -4.34 -18.36
CA PRO A 187 21.60 -5.22 -19.08
C PRO A 187 21.50 -6.65 -18.53
N THR A 188 22.47 -7.08 -17.70
CA THR A 188 22.49 -8.40 -17.04
C THR A 188 21.94 -8.37 -15.62
N GLY A 189 21.79 -7.18 -15.07
CA GLY A 189 21.33 -6.94 -13.71
C GLY A 189 19.80 -7.01 -13.57
N PRO A 190 19.33 -6.85 -12.33
CA PRO A 190 17.90 -6.77 -12.06
C PRO A 190 17.29 -5.45 -12.57
N PRO A 191 15.96 -5.39 -12.74
CA PRO A 191 15.25 -4.14 -12.98
C PRO A 191 15.66 -3.05 -11.96
N PRO A 192 15.82 -1.79 -12.39
CA PRO A 192 16.36 -0.73 -11.52
C PRO A 192 15.52 -0.46 -10.27
N ASN A 193 14.22 -0.78 -10.32
CA ASN A 193 13.30 -0.59 -9.19
C ASN A 193 13.11 -1.84 -8.33
N ILE A 194 13.87 -2.93 -8.57
CA ILE A 194 13.65 -4.23 -7.91
C ILE A 194 13.67 -4.14 -6.38
N LEU A 195 14.47 -3.22 -5.84
CA LEU A 195 14.57 -2.98 -4.40
C LEU A 195 13.24 -2.54 -3.77
N PHE A 196 12.30 -2.01 -4.55
CA PHE A 196 10.98 -1.65 -4.07
C PHE A 196 10.16 -2.86 -3.56
N LEU A 197 10.52 -4.08 -3.97
CA LEU A 197 9.92 -5.30 -3.45
C LEU A 197 10.14 -5.46 -1.93
N ASP A 198 11.28 -5.02 -1.40
CA ASP A 198 11.55 -5.03 0.05
C ASP A 198 10.60 -4.10 0.83
N ILE A 199 10.08 -3.06 0.17
CA ILE A 199 9.14 -2.12 0.78
C ILE A 199 7.73 -2.73 0.81
N ILE A 200 7.26 -3.29 -0.31
CA ILE A 200 5.92 -3.91 -0.35
C ILE A 200 5.86 -5.27 0.36
N LEU A 201 7.00 -5.85 0.69
CA LEU A 201 7.09 -7.05 1.52
C LEU A 201 6.40 -6.86 2.88
N GLU A 202 6.40 -5.65 3.43
CA GLU A 202 5.75 -5.31 4.71
C GLU A 202 4.23 -5.56 4.71
N PHE A 203 3.60 -5.70 3.53
CA PHE A 203 2.16 -5.99 3.41
C PHE A 203 1.85 -7.48 3.19
N THR A 204 2.85 -8.34 3.03
CA THR A 204 2.63 -9.78 2.69
C THR A 204 1.88 -10.54 3.78
N ASN A 205 1.99 -10.11 5.05
CA ASN A 205 1.26 -10.69 6.18
C ASN A 205 -0.25 -10.33 6.17
N LYS A 206 -0.67 -9.42 5.30
CA LYS A 206 -2.07 -9.04 5.10
C LYS A 206 -2.74 -9.81 3.96
N LEU A 207 -1.97 -10.56 3.16
CA LEU A 207 -2.49 -11.41 2.11
C LEU A 207 -3.06 -12.72 2.68
N LEU A 208 -4.21 -13.13 2.18
CA LEU A 208 -4.70 -14.50 2.38
C LEU A 208 -3.85 -15.50 1.58
N LYS A 209 -3.78 -16.76 2.02
CA LYS A 209 -3.01 -17.82 1.34
C LYS A 209 -3.34 -17.92 -0.15
N GLN A 210 -4.62 -17.92 -0.51
CA GLN A 210 -5.06 -17.94 -1.91
C GLN A 210 -4.62 -16.72 -2.72
N ASP A 211 -4.54 -15.54 -2.09
CA ASP A 211 -4.14 -14.30 -2.76
C ASP A 211 -2.61 -14.23 -2.91
N LYS A 212 -1.84 -14.80 -2.00
CA LYS A 212 -0.38 -14.98 -2.16
C LYS A 212 -0.05 -15.71 -3.45
N ARG A 213 -0.80 -16.78 -3.76
CA ARG A 213 -0.65 -17.54 -5.02
C ARG A 213 -0.94 -16.67 -6.25
N LEU A 214 -2.02 -15.88 -6.21
CA LEU A 214 -2.37 -14.97 -7.32
C LEU A 214 -1.32 -13.88 -7.54
N VAL A 215 -0.79 -13.32 -6.44
CA VAL A 215 0.28 -12.33 -6.48
C VAL A 215 1.58 -12.94 -7.00
N LEU A 216 1.92 -14.17 -6.57
CA LEU A 216 3.08 -14.91 -7.08
C LEU A 216 2.98 -15.17 -8.58
N GLN A 217 1.83 -15.64 -9.06
CA GLN A 217 1.59 -15.84 -10.50
C GLN A 217 1.66 -14.55 -11.29
N PHE A 218 1.23 -13.43 -10.70
CA PHE A 218 1.35 -12.12 -11.33
C PHE A 218 2.81 -11.68 -11.41
N LEU A 219 3.59 -11.85 -10.34
CA LEU A 219 5.03 -11.57 -10.29
C LEU A 219 5.77 -12.40 -11.37
N ASP A 220 5.58 -13.73 -11.36
CA ASP A 220 6.25 -14.65 -12.28
C ASP A 220 5.93 -14.31 -13.76
N ARG A 221 4.69 -13.92 -14.07
CA ARG A 221 4.30 -13.46 -15.42
C ARG A 221 4.98 -12.15 -15.82
N LYS A 222 5.32 -11.27 -14.88
CA LYS A 222 5.98 -10.00 -15.18
C LYS A 222 7.49 -10.13 -15.37
N ILE A 223 8.09 -11.16 -14.79
CA ILE A 223 9.54 -11.40 -14.82
C ILE A 223 9.91 -12.43 -15.92
N HIS A 224 9.01 -12.78 -16.82
CA HIS A 224 9.16 -13.86 -17.81
C HIS A 224 10.49 -13.94 -18.57
N ALA A 225 11.22 -12.86 -18.71
CA ALA A 225 12.38 -12.79 -19.59
C ALA A 225 13.72 -13.15 -18.95
N GLY A 226 13.76 -13.53 -17.70
CA GLY A 226 15.06 -13.86 -17.15
C GLY A 226 15.19 -13.81 -15.66
N MET A 227 14.79 -14.89 -14.97
CA MET A 227 15.48 -15.18 -13.72
C MET A 227 16.87 -15.69 -14.10
N PRO A 228 17.95 -14.93 -13.85
CA PRO A 228 19.28 -15.41 -14.13
C PRO A 228 19.58 -16.64 -13.28
N SER A 229 20.26 -17.60 -13.85
CA SER A 229 20.68 -18.83 -13.19
C SER A 229 21.68 -18.59 -12.05
N SER A 230 22.41 -17.46 -12.06
CA SER A 230 23.27 -17.01 -10.96
C SER A 230 22.66 -15.81 -10.27
N ARG A 231 22.17 -16.01 -9.06
CA ARG A 231 21.50 -15.01 -8.23
C ARG A 231 22.53 -14.22 -7.46
N GLY A 232 23.01 -13.09 -8.01
CA GLY A 232 23.80 -12.12 -7.27
C GLY A 232 23.00 -11.46 -6.13
N GLU A 233 23.68 -10.74 -5.25
CA GLU A 233 23.06 -10.00 -4.13
C GLU A 233 21.99 -8.99 -4.58
N ASP A 234 22.14 -8.45 -5.78
CA ASP A 234 21.21 -7.47 -6.34
C ASP A 234 19.80 -8.03 -6.62
N TRP A 235 19.68 -9.36 -6.78
CA TRP A 235 18.39 -10.05 -6.94
C TRP A 235 17.74 -10.45 -5.61
N GLN A 236 18.41 -10.22 -4.48
CA GLN A 236 17.91 -10.60 -3.15
C GLN A 236 16.50 -10.08 -2.82
N PRO A 237 16.11 -8.84 -3.18
CA PRO A 237 14.75 -8.36 -2.93
C PRO A 237 13.68 -9.22 -3.59
N LEU A 238 13.91 -9.64 -4.84
CA LEU A 238 13.00 -10.53 -5.55
C LEU A 238 12.91 -11.92 -4.89
N VAL A 239 14.06 -12.50 -4.54
CA VAL A 239 14.13 -13.80 -3.90
C VAL A 239 13.40 -13.79 -2.56
N SER A 240 13.66 -12.80 -1.73
CA SER A 240 13.02 -12.63 -0.42
C SER A 240 11.51 -12.48 -0.54
N TYR A 241 11.06 -11.60 -1.44
CA TYR A 241 9.64 -11.36 -1.67
C TYR A 241 8.93 -12.62 -2.17
N ARG A 242 9.50 -13.32 -3.17
CA ARG A 242 8.98 -14.56 -3.72
C ARG A 242 8.87 -15.65 -2.66
N ASN A 243 9.91 -15.85 -1.86
CA ASN A 243 9.93 -16.84 -0.78
C ASN A 243 8.83 -16.57 0.26
N THR A 244 8.58 -15.31 0.62
CA THR A 244 7.51 -14.93 1.56
C THR A 244 6.12 -15.26 1.01
N LEU A 245 5.92 -15.17 -0.31
CA LEU A 245 4.67 -15.58 -0.94
C LEU A 245 4.49 -17.10 -0.95
N ILE A 246 5.57 -17.87 -1.16
CA ILE A 246 5.58 -19.36 -1.19
C ILE A 246 5.39 -19.93 0.21
N GLN A 247 6.03 -19.39 1.25
CA GLN A 247 5.94 -19.91 2.63
C GLN A 247 4.50 -19.98 3.18
N GLY A 248 3.57 -19.26 2.58
CA GLY A 248 2.14 -19.40 2.89
C GLY A 248 1.48 -20.67 2.32
N GLU A 249 2.16 -21.44 1.46
CA GLU A 249 1.61 -22.66 0.84
C GLU A 249 1.94 -23.94 1.63
N ALA A 250 3.06 -23.95 2.35
CA ALA A 250 3.59 -25.16 3.00
C ALA A 250 2.75 -25.68 4.20
N ASP A 251 1.83 -24.90 4.74
CA ASP A 251 0.99 -25.24 5.89
C ASP A 251 -0.38 -25.87 5.53
N GLN A 252 -0.57 -26.40 4.34
CA GLN A 252 -1.75 -27.21 4.07
C GLN A 252 -1.39 -28.70 4.29
N PRO A 253 -2.04 -29.38 5.26
CA PRO A 253 -2.07 -30.84 5.21
C PRO A 253 -2.71 -31.24 3.87
N PRO A 254 -2.24 -32.32 3.23
CA PRO A 254 -2.81 -32.76 1.97
C PRO A 254 -4.32 -32.87 2.14
N THR A 255 -5.07 -32.16 1.31
CA THR A 255 -6.52 -32.31 1.25
C THR A 255 -6.80 -33.74 0.86
N THR A 256 -6.97 -34.61 1.86
CA THR A 256 -7.58 -35.92 1.68
C THR A 256 -8.89 -35.68 0.99
N SER A 257 -8.96 -36.12 -0.24
CA SER A 257 -10.05 -35.86 -1.14
C SER A 257 -11.37 -36.28 -0.44
N ARG A 258 -12.38 -35.44 -0.52
CA ARG A 258 -13.76 -35.78 -0.10
C ARG A 258 -14.25 -37.13 -0.64
N ARG A 259 -13.56 -37.71 -1.61
CA ARG A 259 -13.77 -39.04 -2.13
C ARG A 259 -13.38 -40.16 -1.14
N ALA A 260 -12.28 -39.99 -0.39
CA ALA A 260 -11.84 -41.00 0.59
C ALA A 260 -12.77 -41.07 1.81
N TYR A 261 -13.35 -39.92 2.23
CA TYR A 261 -14.31 -39.91 3.33
C TYR A 261 -15.66 -40.54 2.95
N ARG A 262 -16.07 -40.41 1.68
CA ARG A 262 -17.33 -41.01 1.19
C ARG A 262 -17.21 -42.51 0.94
N ALA A 263 -16.02 -42.99 0.56
CA ALA A 263 -15.74 -44.42 0.43
C ALA A 263 -15.73 -45.13 1.81
N ARG A 264 -15.04 -44.54 2.80
CA ARG A 264 -14.96 -45.08 4.17
C ARG A 264 -16.32 -45.10 4.91
N LYS A 265 -17.21 -44.16 4.58
CA LYS A 265 -18.58 -44.15 5.16
C LYS A 265 -19.44 -45.25 4.53
N LYS A 266 -19.21 -45.61 3.27
CA LYS A 266 -19.97 -46.66 2.56
C LYS A 266 -19.56 -48.06 3.03
N ASP A 267 -18.25 -48.27 3.27
CA ASP A 267 -17.74 -49.54 3.80
C ASP A 267 -18.21 -49.80 5.25
N LEU A 268 -18.39 -48.77 6.08
CA LEU A 268 -18.91 -48.91 7.45
C LEU A 268 -20.42 -49.11 7.51
N GLU A 269 -21.16 -48.68 6.47
CA GLU A 269 -22.61 -48.92 6.39
C GLU A 269 -22.94 -50.32 5.81
N GLU A 270 -22.01 -50.93 5.01
CA GLU A 270 -22.13 -52.30 4.52
C GLU A 270 -21.74 -53.37 5.58
N GLU A 271 -20.75 -53.11 6.44
CA GLU A 271 -20.40 -54.01 7.54
C GLU A 271 -21.46 -54.11 8.67
N HIS A 272 -22.36 -53.15 8.79
CA HIS A 272 -23.43 -53.16 9.84
C HIS A 272 -24.75 -53.81 9.35
N MET A 273 -24.85 -54.18 8.06
CA MET A 273 -26.02 -54.83 7.53
C MET A 273 -25.91 -56.37 7.49
N ASP A 274 -24.71 -56.95 7.72
CA ASP A 274 -24.47 -58.39 7.71
C ASP A 274 -24.48 -59.04 9.11
N GLU A 275 -24.77 -58.30 10.19
CA GLU A 275 -24.85 -58.83 11.56
C GLU A 275 -26.26 -59.08 12.09
N ASP A 276 -27.32 -58.86 11.25
CA ASP A 276 -28.76 -59.03 11.65
C ASP A 276 -29.53 -60.06 10.76
N GLU A 277 -28.85 -61.22 10.34
CA GLU A 277 -29.55 -62.39 9.81
C GLU A 277 -29.22 -63.63 10.66
#